data_7dd6499ea185e8dd8f15d669de5e7538
#
_entry.id   7dd6499ea185e8dd8f15d669de5e7538
#
_cell.length_a   1.000
_cell.length_b   1.000
_cell.length_c   1.000
_cell.angle_alpha   90.00
_cell.angle_beta   90.00
_cell.angle_gamma   90.00
#
_symmetry.space_group_name_H-M   'P 1'
#
loop_
_entity.id
_entity.type
_entity.pdbx_description
1 polymer ?
#
loop_
_entity_poly.entity_id
_entity_poly.type
_entity_poly.pdbx_seq_one_letter_code
_entity_poly.pdbx_strand_id
1 'polypeptide(L)'
;MGHLARASAVALALKPVANPIIVSMAGGIAEIPSFMGIRCEYIPGRDRLWMSRERWDAYLRDRLLALVEETDARVISFDGVVPYPGVIAARNANPKIKLVWVRRGLWQKKPQRFILGLQAKMMDAIVEPGDIARSYDFGPTSKRKDSVLTSPVSLFRQEDALSREDARKALGLDLNRPVALVQLGTGDSDVNHKMTAALEGLLGWKDLQVILTKAPVDKNGNSLAPEGLDIKVARYFPLAKVLHAFDAGICATGYNGVHELLPAQVPTVFVSNIRGTDDQEARARWCNDFGYALRADQADLADITKTVKQLQDPEVRARLSAKCAELPATTGGQEIADILYALATVPAAASAKTFTFSRLMAQDHINRGIRHVANLGLRRVALVYRFIFPHKDAQETKQAPPIFGDSIVPAELHALIKSSTRFEHLITGASSVYRAKREGIAMSAYGDLVEFFKK
;
A
#
# COMPACT_ATOMS: atom_id res chain seq x y z
N MET A 1 2.06 -0.65 -0.76
CA MET A 1 2.66 -1.28 0.44
C MET A 1 1.70 -1.37 1.62
N GLY A 2 0.95 -0.33 2.00
CA GLY A 2 0.14 -0.32 3.23
C GLY A 2 -0.87 -1.46 3.38
N HIS A 3 -1.62 -1.79 2.33
CA HIS A 3 -2.56 -2.92 2.35
C HIS A 3 -1.83 -4.26 2.52
N LEU A 4 -0.68 -4.44 1.85
CA LEU A 4 0.10 -5.68 1.95
C LEU A 4 0.63 -5.90 3.36
N ALA A 5 1.13 -4.87 4.03
CA ALA A 5 1.64 -4.98 5.41
C ALA A 5 0.52 -5.37 6.39
N ARG A 6 -0.67 -4.75 6.31
CA ARG A 6 -1.80 -5.17 7.16
C ARG A 6 -2.27 -6.58 6.86
N ALA A 7 -2.42 -6.94 5.57
CA ALA A 7 -2.78 -8.31 5.19
C ALA A 7 -1.75 -9.32 5.69
N SER A 8 -0.46 -8.97 5.67
CA SER A 8 0.61 -9.80 6.21
C SER A 8 0.51 -9.97 7.73
N ALA A 9 0.20 -8.90 8.47
CA ALA A 9 0.03 -8.97 9.92
C ALA A 9 -1.14 -9.90 10.30
N VAL A 10 -2.27 -9.79 9.61
CA VAL A 10 -3.44 -10.69 9.81
C VAL A 10 -3.09 -12.12 9.40
N ALA A 11 -2.40 -12.31 8.28
CA ALA A 11 -2.00 -13.64 7.82
C ALA A 11 -1.02 -14.32 8.79
N LEU A 12 -0.06 -13.57 9.37
CA LEU A 12 0.83 -14.11 10.41
C LEU A 12 0.06 -14.59 11.64
N ALA A 13 -0.96 -13.83 12.06
CA ALA A 13 -1.81 -14.22 13.19
C ALA A 13 -2.69 -15.46 12.86
N LEU A 14 -3.05 -15.66 11.58
CA LEU A 14 -3.82 -16.84 11.14
C LEU A 14 -2.97 -18.11 11.00
N LYS A 15 -1.65 -17.99 10.74
CA LYS A 15 -0.78 -19.16 10.45
C LYS A 15 -0.87 -20.32 11.46
N PRO A 16 -1.01 -20.07 12.78
CA PRO A 16 -1.11 -21.18 13.73
C PRO A 16 -2.36 -22.06 13.56
N VAL A 17 -3.44 -21.53 12.97
CA VAL A 17 -4.75 -22.17 12.91
C VAL A 17 -5.29 -22.35 11.48
N ALA A 18 -4.68 -21.74 10.49
CA ALA A 18 -5.10 -21.78 9.09
C ALA A 18 -3.94 -21.60 8.12
N ASN A 19 -4.17 -21.82 6.83
CA ASN A 19 -3.21 -21.58 5.75
C ASN A 19 -3.62 -20.30 4.98
N PRO A 20 -3.20 -19.11 5.41
CA PRO A 20 -3.54 -17.88 4.73
C PRO A 20 -2.80 -17.74 3.39
N ILE A 21 -3.49 -17.21 2.39
CA ILE A 21 -2.92 -16.85 1.09
C ILE A 21 -3.16 -15.37 0.86
N ILE A 22 -2.12 -14.62 0.53
CA ILE A 22 -2.24 -13.22 0.17
C ILE A 22 -2.32 -13.09 -1.34
N VAL A 23 -3.37 -12.42 -1.83
CA VAL A 23 -3.49 -12.03 -3.24
C VAL A 23 -3.13 -10.56 -3.35
N SER A 24 -1.97 -10.26 -3.94
CA SER A 24 -1.45 -8.90 -4.05
C SER A 24 -1.57 -8.36 -5.47
N MET A 25 -1.96 -7.09 -5.59
CA MET A 25 -1.99 -6.33 -6.84
C MET A 25 -0.78 -5.41 -6.99
N ALA A 26 0.14 -5.44 -6.04
CA ALA A 26 1.34 -4.62 -6.04
C ALA A 26 2.49 -5.39 -6.69
N GLY A 27 2.82 -5.07 -7.93
CA GLY A 27 3.96 -5.64 -8.62
C GLY A 27 5.28 -5.29 -7.94
N GLY A 28 6.26 -6.18 -8.03
CA GLY A 28 7.60 -6.01 -7.48
C GLY A 28 7.73 -6.18 -5.97
N ILE A 29 6.61 -6.33 -5.25
CA ILE A 29 6.59 -6.56 -3.80
C ILE A 29 5.65 -7.71 -3.40
N ALA A 30 5.13 -8.45 -4.37
CA ALA A 30 4.22 -9.57 -4.11
C ALA A 30 4.90 -10.73 -3.38
N GLU A 31 6.20 -10.90 -3.57
CA GLU A 31 7.00 -11.94 -2.91
C GLU A 31 7.28 -11.63 -1.44
N ILE A 32 7.13 -10.37 -1.01
CA ILE A 32 7.45 -9.96 0.36
C ILE A 32 6.78 -10.84 1.44
N PRO A 33 5.49 -11.21 1.34
CA PRO A 33 4.88 -12.13 2.29
C PRO A 33 5.53 -13.51 2.34
N SER A 34 6.15 -13.98 1.25
CA SER A 34 6.83 -15.28 1.22
C SER A 34 8.03 -15.34 2.16
N PHE A 35 8.73 -14.21 2.38
CA PHE A 35 9.80 -14.14 3.40
C PHE A 35 9.29 -14.37 4.83
N MET A 36 7.99 -14.23 5.06
CA MET A 36 7.33 -14.55 6.32
C MET A 36 6.67 -15.94 6.30
N GLY A 37 6.95 -16.74 5.27
CA GLY A 37 6.36 -18.06 5.08
C GLY A 37 4.85 -18.01 4.79
N ILE A 38 4.37 -16.97 4.09
CA ILE A 38 3.00 -16.82 3.65
C ILE A 38 2.96 -16.93 2.12
N ARG A 39 2.14 -17.84 1.59
CA ARG A 39 1.90 -17.93 0.15
C ARG A 39 1.35 -16.61 -0.38
N CYS A 40 1.94 -16.09 -1.44
CA CYS A 40 1.50 -14.87 -2.09
C CYS A 40 1.26 -15.09 -3.57
N GLU A 41 0.08 -14.70 -4.05
CA GLU A 41 -0.30 -14.70 -5.45
C GLU A 41 -0.35 -13.28 -5.98
N TYR A 42 0.21 -13.06 -7.17
CA TYR A 42 0.17 -11.75 -7.83
C TYR A 42 -0.96 -11.67 -8.86
N ILE A 43 -1.73 -10.61 -8.80
CA ILE A 43 -2.72 -10.24 -9.82
C ILE A 43 -2.43 -8.80 -10.28
N PRO A 44 -2.34 -8.54 -11.59
CA PRO A 44 -2.09 -7.18 -12.09
C PRO A 44 -3.21 -6.22 -11.64
N GLY A 45 -2.84 -4.98 -11.33
CA GLY A 45 -3.79 -3.96 -10.87
C GLY A 45 -4.86 -3.62 -11.92
N ARG A 46 -6.03 -3.17 -11.45
CA ARG A 46 -7.25 -2.94 -12.24
C ARG A 46 -7.09 -1.87 -13.33
N ASP A 47 -6.44 -0.77 -13.03
CA ASP A 47 -6.41 0.40 -13.91
C ASP A 47 -5.20 0.33 -14.86
N ARG A 48 -5.14 -0.73 -15.67
CA ARG A 48 -4.15 -0.90 -16.73
C ARG A 48 -4.72 -0.51 -18.09
N LEU A 49 -3.93 0.16 -18.93
CA LEU A 49 -4.36 0.62 -20.25
C LEU A 49 -4.73 -0.50 -21.23
N TRP A 50 -4.18 -1.70 -21.00
CA TRP A 50 -4.30 -2.86 -21.88
C TRP A 50 -5.50 -3.77 -21.55
N MET A 51 -6.22 -3.54 -20.45
CA MET A 51 -7.37 -4.35 -20.05
C MET A 51 -8.53 -3.47 -19.60
N SER A 52 -9.72 -3.66 -20.17
CA SER A 52 -10.91 -2.99 -19.68
C SER A 52 -11.26 -3.45 -18.26
N ARG A 53 -11.94 -2.58 -17.51
CA ARG A 53 -12.31 -2.90 -16.10
C ARG A 53 -13.21 -4.13 -16.01
N GLU A 54 -14.11 -4.32 -16.96
CA GLU A 54 -15.00 -5.50 -17.02
C GLU A 54 -14.21 -6.79 -17.18
N ARG A 55 -13.26 -6.79 -18.12
CA ARG A 55 -12.40 -7.96 -18.35
C ARG A 55 -11.51 -8.22 -17.15
N TRP A 56 -11.01 -7.16 -16.52
CA TRP A 56 -10.21 -7.29 -15.32
C TRP A 56 -11.03 -7.85 -14.14
N ASP A 57 -12.28 -7.38 -13.95
CA ASP A 57 -13.16 -7.89 -12.90
C ASP A 57 -13.52 -9.36 -13.14
N ALA A 58 -13.73 -9.77 -14.40
CA ALA A 58 -13.93 -11.17 -14.77
C ALA A 58 -12.66 -12.01 -14.51
N TYR A 59 -11.48 -11.50 -14.89
CA TYR A 59 -10.20 -12.14 -14.60
C TYR A 59 -9.98 -12.31 -13.09
N LEU A 60 -10.24 -11.28 -12.30
CA LEU A 60 -10.12 -11.35 -10.83
C LEU A 60 -11.06 -12.41 -10.25
N ARG A 61 -12.32 -12.44 -10.68
CA ARG A 61 -13.29 -13.46 -10.30
C ARG A 61 -12.74 -14.87 -10.57
N ASP A 62 -12.30 -15.12 -11.79
CA ASP A 62 -11.85 -16.45 -12.20
C ASP A 62 -10.59 -16.89 -11.45
N ARG A 63 -9.66 -15.97 -11.19
CA ARG A 63 -8.47 -16.26 -10.38
C ARG A 63 -8.83 -16.58 -8.92
N LEU A 64 -9.75 -15.83 -8.33
CA LEU A 64 -10.21 -16.10 -6.97
C LEU A 64 -10.94 -17.45 -6.87
N LEU A 65 -11.80 -17.76 -7.86
CA LEU A 65 -12.49 -19.06 -7.89
C LEU A 65 -11.51 -20.21 -8.05
N ALA A 66 -10.51 -20.09 -8.90
CA ALA A 66 -9.48 -21.11 -9.06
C ALA A 66 -8.67 -21.34 -7.78
N LEU A 67 -8.33 -20.27 -7.05
CA LEU A 67 -7.65 -20.37 -5.76
C LEU A 67 -8.55 -21.04 -4.71
N VAL A 68 -9.83 -20.71 -4.69
CA VAL A 68 -10.80 -21.33 -3.76
C VAL A 68 -10.95 -22.81 -4.07
N GLU A 69 -11.04 -23.21 -5.33
CA GLU A 69 -11.13 -24.60 -5.74
C GLU A 69 -9.86 -25.38 -5.38
N GLU A 70 -8.68 -24.81 -5.60
CA GLU A 70 -7.38 -25.41 -5.28
C GLU A 70 -7.20 -25.64 -3.77
N THR A 71 -7.71 -24.72 -2.92
CA THR A 71 -7.32 -24.63 -1.51
C THR A 71 -8.46 -24.86 -0.53
N ASP A 72 -9.69 -25.07 -1.01
CA ASP A 72 -10.94 -25.11 -0.21
C ASP A 72 -11.09 -23.87 0.69
N ALA A 73 -10.61 -22.72 0.23
CA ALA A 73 -10.72 -21.47 1.00
C ALA A 73 -12.18 -21.04 1.14
N ARG A 74 -12.60 -20.78 2.37
CA ARG A 74 -13.99 -20.45 2.72
C ARG A 74 -14.25 -18.96 2.89
N VAL A 75 -13.20 -18.17 3.10
CA VAL A 75 -13.28 -16.73 3.34
C VAL A 75 -12.35 -16.00 2.39
N ILE A 76 -12.86 -14.97 1.74
CA ILE A 76 -12.07 -13.96 1.03
C ILE A 76 -12.14 -12.67 1.83
N SER A 77 -11.00 -12.23 2.36
CA SER A 77 -10.87 -10.95 3.04
C SER A 77 -10.29 -9.91 2.08
N PHE A 78 -11.01 -8.81 1.88
CA PHE A 78 -10.57 -7.71 1.02
C PHE A 78 -10.09 -6.53 1.87
N ASP A 79 -8.81 -6.24 1.84
CA ASP A 79 -8.22 -5.03 2.44
C ASP A 79 -8.09 -3.95 1.36
N GLY A 80 -8.94 -2.94 1.42
CA GLY A 80 -8.93 -1.87 0.43
C GLY A 80 -10.01 -0.82 0.65
N VAL A 81 -9.97 0.19 -0.23
CA VAL A 81 -10.92 1.32 -0.16
C VAL A 81 -12.35 0.86 -0.41
N VAL A 82 -12.55 0.14 -1.52
CA VAL A 82 -13.86 -0.38 -1.94
C VAL A 82 -13.64 -1.72 -2.63
N PRO A 83 -14.32 -2.82 -2.22
CA PRO A 83 -14.19 -4.11 -2.87
C PRO A 83 -14.48 -4.04 -4.37
N TYR A 84 -13.67 -4.71 -5.14
CA TYR A 84 -13.86 -4.74 -6.60
C TYR A 84 -15.08 -5.60 -6.97
N PRO A 85 -15.80 -5.27 -8.06
CA PRO A 85 -16.90 -6.08 -8.56
C PRO A 85 -16.49 -7.55 -8.80
N GLY A 86 -15.25 -7.80 -9.23
CA GLY A 86 -14.72 -9.16 -9.42
C GLY A 86 -14.69 -9.99 -8.14
N VAL A 87 -14.39 -9.38 -6.98
CA VAL A 87 -14.43 -10.07 -5.67
C VAL A 87 -15.87 -10.47 -5.34
N ILE A 88 -16.82 -9.56 -5.53
CA ILE A 88 -18.24 -9.80 -5.27
C ILE A 88 -18.79 -10.85 -6.25
N ALA A 89 -18.34 -10.80 -7.51
CA ALA A 89 -18.73 -11.79 -8.53
C ALA A 89 -18.23 -13.20 -8.21
N ALA A 90 -17.05 -13.34 -7.59
CA ALA A 90 -16.54 -14.63 -7.13
C ALA A 90 -17.49 -15.24 -6.08
N ARG A 91 -17.93 -14.45 -5.07
CA ARG A 91 -18.90 -14.89 -4.07
C ARG A 91 -20.26 -15.24 -4.71
N ASN A 92 -20.69 -14.44 -5.69
CA ASN A 92 -21.97 -14.69 -6.37
C ASN A 92 -21.96 -16.00 -7.20
N ALA A 93 -20.80 -16.35 -7.78
CA ALA A 93 -20.59 -17.60 -8.51
C ALA A 93 -20.42 -18.81 -7.57
N ASN A 94 -19.85 -18.62 -6.38
CA ASN A 94 -19.71 -19.65 -5.36
C ASN A 94 -20.25 -19.15 -4.02
N PRO A 95 -21.53 -19.42 -3.71
CA PRO A 95 -22.20 -18.93 -2.48
C PRO A 95 -21.59 -19.47 -1.18
N LYS A 96 -20.74 -20.49 -1.22
CA LYS A 96 -20.04 -21.01 -0.04
C LYS A 96 -18.94 -20.07 0.46
N ILE A 97 -18.46 -19.18 -0.40
CA ILE A 97 -17.43 -18.19 -0.05
C ILE A 97 -18.08 -17.10 0.84
N LYS A 98 -17.43 -16.76 1.93
CA LYS A 98 -17.77 -15.59 2.74
C LYS A 98 -16.86 -14.42 2.38
N LEU A 99 -17.43 -13.24 2.31
CA LEU A 99 -16.69 -12.01 2.04
C LEU A 99 -16.55 -11.16 3.29
N VAL A 100 -15.33 -10.81 3.62
CA VAL A 100 -15.01 -9.84 4.67
C VAL A 100 -14.36 -8.62 4.07
N TRP A 101 -14.83 -7.45 4.44
CA TRP A 101 -14.20 -6.20 4.05
C TRP A 101 -13.42 -5.59 5.21
N VAL A 102 -12.10 -5.57 5.11
CA VAL A 102 -11.22 -4.83 6.01
C VAL A 102 -11.18 -3.39 5.52
N ARG A 103 -12.07 -2.57 6.09
CA ARG A 103 -12.32 -1.19 5.69
C ARG A 103 -11.66 -0.23 6.67
N ARG A 104 -10.53 0.34 6.29
CA ARG A 104 -9.86 1.34 7.13
C ARG A 104 -10.72 2.59 7.33
N GLY A 105 -10.71 3.15 8.53
CA GLY A 105 -11.27 4.47 8.86
C GLY A 105 -10.35 5.63 8.45
N LEU A 106 -10.60 6.79 9.00
CA LEU A 106 -9.86 8.05 8.82
C LEU A 106 -9.75 8.45 7.33
N TRP A 107 -10.90 8.55 6.68
CA TRP A 107 -10.97 8.99 5.29
C TRP A 107 -11.13 10.51 5.22
N GLN A 108 -10.55 11.11 4.18
CA GLN A 108 -10.82 12.50 3.84
C GLN A 108 -12.33 12.75 3.63
N LYS A 109 -12.78 13.97 3.90
CA LYS A 109 -14.20 14.37 3.86
C LYS A 109 -14.90 14.25 2.50
N LYS A 110 -14.28 13.66 1.48
CA LYS A 110 -14.88 13.51 0.14
C LYS A 110 -16.05 12.51 0.14
N PRO A 111 -17.17 12.83 -0.51
CA PRO A 111 -18.36 11.99 -0.45
C PRO A 111 -18.25 10.78 -1.39
N GLN A 112 -18.13 9.58 -0.83
CA GLN A 112 -18.36 8.32 -1.55
C GLN A 112 -19.42 7.46 -0.83
N ARG A 113 -20.38 8.12 -0.18
CA ARG A 113 -21.31 7.51 0.80
C ARG A 113 -22.18 6.41 0.22
N PHE A 114 -22.67 6.56 -1.01
CA PHE A 114 -23.62 5.61 -1.62
C PHE A 114 -22.98 4.26 -1.95
N ILE A 115 -21.79 4.28 -2.56
CA ILE A 115 -21.05 3.06 -2.92
C ILE A 115 -20.69 2.25 -1.68
N LEU A 116 -20.28 2.92 -0.60
CA LEU A 116 -19.98 2.26 0.67
C LEU A 116 -21.18 1.46 1.20
N GLY A 117 -22.38 2.02 1.12
CA GLY A 117 -23.61 1.36 1.59
C GLY A 117 -24.00 0.15 0.75
N LEU A 118 -23.87 0.21 -0.57
CA LEU A 118 -24.19 -0.92 -1.46
C LEU A 118 -23.19 -2.07 -1.28
N GLN A 119 -21.92 -1.76 -1.21
CA GLN A 119 -20.88 -2.77 -1.05
C GLN A 119 -20.92 -3.43 0.32
N ALA A 120 -21.20 -2.65 1.38
CA ALA A 120 -21.39 -3.16 2.72
C ALA A 120 -22.48 -4.26 2.77
N LYS A 121 -23.55 -4.12 2.00
CA LYS A 121 -24.65 -5.10 1.94
C LYS A 121 -24.25 -6.44 1.30
N MET A 122 -23.15 -6.47 0.56
CA MET A 122 -22.63 -7.69 -0.08
C MET A 122 -21.67 -8.47 0.82
N MET A 123 -21.21 -7.85 1.91
CA MET A 123 -20.26 -8.46 2.83
C MET A 123 -20.98 -9.31 3.87
N ASP A 124 -20.32 -10.38 4.31
CA ASP A 124 -20.74 -11.17 5.47
C ASP A 124 -20.27 -10.51 6.77
N ALA A 125 -19.12 -9.83 6.72
CA ALA A 125 -18.65 -8.97 7.81
C ALA A 125 -17.86 -7.78 7.25
N ILE A 126 -17.88 -6.68 7.97
CA ILE A 126 -17.00 -5.54 7.76
C ILE A 126 -16.21 -5.34 9.04
N VAL A 127 -14.90 -5.32 8.90
CA VAL A 127 -13.99 -5.07 10.01
C VAL A 127 -13.27 -3.75 9.76
N GLU A 128 -13.22 -2.90 10.76
CA GLU A 128 -12.51 -1.63 10.68
C GLU A 128 -11.31 -1.68 11.62
N PRO A 129 -10.10 -1.82 11.05
CA PRO A 129 -8.86 -1.70 11.82
C PRO A 129 -8.84 -0.37 12.55
N GLY A 130 -8.57 -0.40 13.84
CA GLY A 130 -8.44 0.79 14.67
C GLY A 130 -7.41 1.76 14.13
N ASP A 131 -7.60 3.03 14.41
CA ASP A 131 -6.64 4.09 14.12
C ASP A 131 -6.43 4.91 15.38
N ILE A 132 -5.18 5.17 15.73
CA ILE A 132 -4.84 5.97 16.91
C ILE A 132 -5.52 7.35 16.88
N ALA A 133 -5.66 7.91 15.69
CA ALA A 133 -6.28 9.22 15.45
C ALA A 133 -7.79 9.15 15.21
N ARG A 134 -8.47 8.07 15.61
CA ARG A 134 -9.91 7.89 15.35
C ARG A 134 -10.78 9.05 15.82
N SER A 135 -10.42 9.73 16.89
CA SER A 135 -11.14 10.92 17.39
C SER A 135 -11.09 12.10 16.40
N TYR A 136 -10.14 12.09 15.47
CA TYR A 136 -9.99 13.09 14.40
C TYR A 136 -10.57 12.62 13.06
N ASP A 137 -11.29 11.46 13.05
CA ASP A 137 -11.99 10.99 11.85
C ASP A 137 -13.30 11.73 11.64
N PHE A 138 -13.34 12.61 10.65
CA PHE A 138 -14.54 13.30 10.17
C PHE A 138 -14.95 12.82 8.76
N GLY A 139 -14.39 11.71 8.32
CA GLY A 139 -14.62 11.11 7.01
C GLY A 139 -15.96 10.37 6.89
N PRO A 140 -16.26 9.81 5.73
CA PRO A 140 -17.53 9.13 5.46
C PRO A 140 -17.71 7.81 6.24
N THR A 141 -16.66 7.27 6.82
CA THR A 141 -16.68 6.05 7.64
C THR A 141 -16.92 6.31 9.12
N SER A 142 -16.63 7.52 9.61
CA SER A 142 -16.66 7.86 11.04
C SER A 142 -18.01 7.63 11.74
N LYS A 143 -19.12 7.78 11.02
CA LYS A 143 -20.49 7.64 11.55
C LYS A 143 -21.13 6.29 11.23
N ARG A 144 -20.40 5.38 10.60
CA ARG A 144 -20.94 4.07 10.22
C ARG A 144 -20.90 3.11 11.41
N LYS A 145 -22.01 2.36 11.55
CA LYS A 145 -22.19 1.35 12.61
C LYS A 145 -22.25 -0.07 12.03
N ASP A 146 -21.79 -0.25 10.78
CA ASP A 146 -21.86 -1.51 10.04
C ASP A 146 -20.56 -2.31 10.08
N SER A 147 -19.64 -1.93 10.93
CA SER A 147 -18.33 -2.59 11.07
C SER A 147 -18.04 -3.00 12.51
N VAL A 148 -17.35 -4.11 12.67
CA VAL A 148 -16.68 -4.48 13.90
C VAL A 148 -15.38 -3.69 13.98
N LEU A 149 -15.19 -2.96 15.06
CA LEU A 149 -13.96 -2.21 15.33
C LEU A 149 -12.97 -3.12 16.02
N THR A 150 -11.73 -3.07 15.58
CA THR A 150 -10.60 -3.76 16.23
C THR A 150 -9.56 -2.76 16.71
N SER A 151 -8.59 -3.24 17.45
CA SER A 151 -7.36 -2.49 17.73
C SER A 151 -6.61 -2.18 16.42
N PRO A 152 -5.62 -1.28 16.43
CA PRO A 152 -4.75 -1.05 15.28
C PRO A 152 -4.04 -2.33 14.86
N VAL A 153 -3.88 -2.49 13.53
CA VAL A 153 -3.11 -3.59 12.92
C VAL A 153 -1.69 -3.13 12.65
N SER A 154 -0.73 -3.88 13.15
CA SER A 154 0.69 -3.60 12.99
C SER A 154 1.48 -4.85 12.65
N LEU A 155 2.55 -4.71 11.88
CA LEU A 155 3.59 -5.74 11.76
C LEU A 155 4.60 -5.68 12.91
N PHE A 156 4.64 -4.56 13.64
CA PHE A 156 5.48 -4.49 14.84
C PHE A 156 4.82 -5.27 15.98
N ARG A 157 5.57 -6.23 16.49
CA ARG A 157 5.25 -7.00 17.67
C ARG A 157 6.51 -7.02 18.54
N GLN A 158 6.35 -6.66 19.79
CA GLN A 158 7.50 -6.56 20.72
C GLN A 158 8.26 -7.87 20.85
N GLU A 159 7.53 -9.00 20.85
CA GLU A 159 8.10 -10.34 20.93
C GLU A 159 8.89 -10.79 19.69
N ASP A 160 8.62 -10.21 18.53
CA ASP A 160 9.28 -10.51 17.26
C ASP A 160 10.37 -9.50 16.88
N ALA A 161 10.44 -8.38 17.61
CA ALA A 161 11.38 -7.31 17.34
C ALA A 161 12.80 -7.73 17.79
N LEU A 162 13.77 -7.47 16.95
CA LEU A 162 15.18 -7.68 17.28
C LEU A 162 15.62 -6.69 18.37
N SER A 163 16.57 -7.12 19.20
CA SER A 163 17.26 -6.21 20.10
C SER A 163 17.89 -5.06 19.32
N ARG A 164 18.16 -3.94 19.99
CA ARG A 164 18.86 -2.80 19.35
C ARG A 164 20.16 -3.22 18.66
N GLU A 165 20.94 -4.07 19.32
CA GLU A 165 22.21 -4.55 18.80
C GLU A 165 22.01 -5.44 17.56
N ASP A 166 21.11 -6.44 17.65
CA ASP A 166 20.87 -7.35 16.53
C ASP A 166 20.21 -6.64 15.33
N ALA A 167 19.32 -5.68 15.59
CA ALA A 167 18.71 -4.86 14.55
C ALA A 167 19.75 -4.00 13.81
N ARG A 168 20.70 -3.42 14.54
CA ARG A 168 21.82 -2.67 13.94
C ARG A 168 22.77 -3.57 13.14
N LYS A 169 23.12 -4.75 13.67
CA LYS A 169 23.90 -5.76 12.94
C LYS A 169 23.19 -6.18 11.65
N ALA A 170 21.89 -6.46 11.72
CA ALA A 170 21.08 -6.85 10.55
C ALA A 170 21.05 -5.78 9.46
N LEU A 171 21.12 -4.51 9.84
CA LEU A 171 21.18 -3.37 8.91
C LEU A 171 22.64 -2.98 8.52
N GLY A 172 23.64 -3.62 9.13
CA GLY A 172 25.06 -3.30 8.92
C GLY A 172 25.42 -1.90 9.42
N LEU A 173 24.91 -1.52 10.59
CA LEU A 173 25.09 -0.22 11.22
C LEU A 173 26.10 -0.31 12.36
N ASP A 174 26.73 0.82 12.68
CA ASP A 174 27.56 0.97 13.87
C ASP A 174 26.69 0.89 15.13
N LEU A 175 27.17 0.17 16.14
CA LEU A 175 26.42 -0.08 17.37
C LEU A 175 26.34 1.14 18.29
N ASN A 176 27.30 2.05 18.21
CA ASN A 176 27.48 3.16 19.15
C ASN A 176 27.05 4.53 18.58
N ARG A 177 26.92 4.65 17.27
CA ARG A 177 26.53 5.88 16.59
C ARG A 177 25.00 6.09 16.62
N PRO A 178 24.50 7.33 16.67
CA PRO A 178 23.08 7.58 16.49
C PRO A 178 22.61 7.18 15.07
N VAL A 179 21.37 6.74 14.97
CA VAL A 179 20.79 6.26 13.70
C VAL A 179 19.41 6.88 13.48
N ALA A 180 19.17 7.52 12.34
CA ALA A 180 17.88 8.04 11.93
C ALA A 180 17.32 7.28 10.73
N LEU A 181 16.01 6.97 10.78
CA LEU A 181 15.25 6.44 9.66
C LEU A 181 14.56 7.57 8.90
N VAL A 182 14.68 7.64 7.57
CA VAL A 182 13.89 8.54 6.74
C VAL A 182 13.08 7.74 5.73
N GLN A 183 11.74 7.80 5.87
CA GLN A 183 10.78 7.06 5.06
C GLN A 183 9.57 7.91 4.71
N LEU A 184 9.68 8.78 3.73
CA LEU A 184 8.58 9.66 3.29
C LEU A 184 7.70 9.06 2.17
N GLY A 185 7.97 7.81 1.80
CA GLY A 185 7.20 7.08 0.80
C GLY A 185 7.83 7.09 -0.58
N THR A 186 7.11 6.49 -1.54
CA THR A 186 7.49 6.49 -2.95
C THR A 186 6.65 7.54 -3.67
N GLY A 187 7.25 8.49 -4.31
CA GLY A 187 6.52 9.55 -5.00
C GLY A 187 7.32 10.23 -6.08
N ASP A 188 6.70 11.19 -6.61
CA ASP A 188 7.06 12.22 -7.55
C ASP A 188 8.03 13.26 -6.91
N SER A 189 8.27 14.33 -7.63
CA SER A 189 9.19 15.39 -7.22
C SER A 189 8.86 15.99 -5.84
N ASP A 190 7.59 16.08 -5.46
CA ASP A 190 7.17 16.64 -4.18
C ASP A 190 7.72 15.84 -2.98
N VAL A 191 7.67 14.51 -3.05
CA VAL A 191 8.23 13.65 -1.99
C VAL A 191 9.76 13.77 -1.92
N ASN A 192 10.43 13.91 -3.07
CA ASN A 192 11.87 14.09 -3.08
C ASN A 192 12.30 15.40 -2.42
N HIS A 193 11.60 16.52 -2.69
CA HIS A 193 11.88 17.80 -2.03
C HIS A 193 11.65 17.74 -0.50
N LYS A 194 10.57 17.11 -0.06
CA LYS A 194 10.33 16.88 1.38
C LYS A 194 11.43 16.03 2.01
N MET A 195 11.93 15.03 1.28
CA MET A 195 13.01 14.17 1.74
C MET A 195 14.32 14.94 1.86
N THR A 196 14.63 15.80 0.88
CA THR A 196 15.81 16.69 0.95
C THR A 196 15.72 17.61 2.17
N ALA A 197 14.59 18.29 2.39
CA ALA A 197 14.38 19.16 3.55
C ALA A 197 14.48 18.38 4.88
N ALA A 198 14.00 17.15 4.93
CA ALA A 198 14.15 16.30 6.11
C ALA A 198 15.62 15.95 6.37
N LEU A 199 16.39 15.65 5.32
CA LEU A 199 17.82 15.36 5.43
C LEU A 199 18.61 16.60 5.85
N GLU A 200 18.26 17.79 5.35
CA GLU A 200 18.86 19.07 5.78
C GLU A 200 18.65 19.31 7.28
N GLY A 201 17.49 18.95 7.82
CA GLY A 201 17.21 19.01 9.26
C GLY A 201 18.07 18.09 10.12
N LEU A 202 18.68 17.07 9.54
CA LEU A 202 19.61 16.15 10.21
C LEU A 202 21.07 16.62 10.17
N LEU A 203 21.40 17.63 9.35
CA LEU A 203 22.76 18.19 9.30
C LEU A 203 23.17 18.73 10.67
N GLY A 204 24.45 18.51 11.02
CA GLY A 204 25.01 18.89 12.30
C GLY A 204 24.74 17.93 13.46
N TRP A 205 23.97 16.86 13.25
CA TRP A 205 23.86 15.79 14.26
C TRP A 205 25.15 14.96 14.20
N LYS A 206 25.95 15.10 15.24
CA LYS A 206 27.28 14.48 15.33
C LYS A 206 27.21 12.97 15.15
N ASP A 207 28.08 12.42 14.30
CA ASP A 207 28.26 10.99 14.06
C ASP A 207 27.00 10.23 13.61
N LEU A 208 25.96 10.95 13.10
CA LEU A 208 24.71 10.36 12.69
C LEU A 208 24.88 9.44 11.48
N GLN A 209 24.27 8.26 11.55
CA GLN A 209 23.99 7.40 10.40
C GLN A 209 22.53 7.56 9.96
N VAL A 210 22.28 7.69 8.67
CA VAL A 210 20.93 7.85 8.14
C VAL A 210 20.58 6.65 7.26
N ILE A 211 19.45 6.02 7.58
CA ILE A 211 18.87 4.96 6.77
C ILE A 211 17.73 5.51 5.94
N LEU A 212 17.86 5.39 4.62
CA LEU A 212 16.77 5.68 3.68
C LEU A 212 16.17 4.37 3.17
N THR A 213 14.84 4.31 3.05
CA THR A 213 14.18 3.21 2.32
C THR A 213 14.17 3.44 0.81
N LYS A 214 14.41 4.68 0.38
CA LYS A 214 14.60 5.11 -1.01
C LYS A 214 15.39 6.41 -1.04
N ALA A 215 16.40 6.51 -1.92
CA ALA A 215 17.13 7.75 -2.10
C ALA A 215 16.32 8.82 -2.85
N PRO A 216 16.41 10.11 -2.48
CA PRO A 216 15.87 11.21 -3.26
C PRO A 216 16.74 11.45 -4.49
N VAL A 217 16.11 11.48 -5.66
CA VAL A 217 16.76 11.73 -6.93
C VAL A 217 15.99 12.72 -7.77
N ASP A 218 16.69 13.52 -8.58
CA ASP A 218 16.06 14.41 -9.56
C ASP A 218 15.52 13.62 -10.77
N LYS A 219 14.99 14.32 -11.78
CA LYS A 219 14.47 13.72 -13.01
C LYS A 219 15.55 13.00 -13.83
N ASN A 220 16.82 13.36 -13.65
CA ASN A 220 17.98 12.81 -14.35
C ASN A 220 18.66 11.69 -13.56
N GLY A 221 18.16 11.38 -12.35
CA GLY A 221 18.72 10.36 -11.47
C GLY A 221 19.84 10.85 -10.54
N ASN A 222 20.15 12.15 -10.52
CA ASN A 222 21.16 12.70 -9.63
C ASN A 222 20.63 12.72 -8.18
N SER A 223 21.53 12.49 -7.22
CA SER A 223 21.18 12.55 -5.81
C SER A 223 20.78 13.98 -5.39
N LEU A 224 19.68 14.08 -4.66
CA LEU A 224 19.22 15.30 -3.99
C LEU A 224 19.55 15.29 -2.49
N ALA A 225 20.29 14.31 -2.03
CA ALA A 225 20.73 14.25 -0.64
C ALA A 225 21.83 15.31 -0.39
N PRO A 226 21.76 16.08 0.71
CA PRO A 226 22.82 17.03 1.06
C PRO A 226 24.11 16.31 1.41
N GLU A 227 25.23 16.98 1.14
CA GLU A 227 26.56 16.51 1.55
C GLU A 227 26.70 16.54 3.09
N GLY A 228 27.61 15.72 3.62
CA GLY A 228 27.95 15.69 5.04
C GLY A 228 27.10 14.74 5.90
N LEU A 229 26.24 13.93 5.31
CA LEU A 229 25.50 12.86 5.98
C LEU A 229 26.05 11.48 5.58
N ASP A 230 26.20 10.59 6.55
CA ASP A 230 26.49 9.17 6.32
C ASP A 230 25.18 8.42 6.00
N ILE A 231 24.85 8.35 4.70
CA ILE A 231 23.58 7.83 4.22
C ILE A 231 23.75 6.43 3.66
N LYS A 232 22.89 5.51 4.12
CA LYS A 232 22.74 4.16 3.59
C LYS A 232 21.30 3.93 3.11
N VAL A 233 21.13 3.44 1.88
CA VAL A 233 19.82 2.98 1.41
C VAL A 233 19.67 1.51 1.79
N ALA A 234 18.72 1.21 2.65
CA ALA A 234 18.46 -0.15 3.12
C ALA A 234 17.12 -0.67 2.58
N ARG A 235 17.11 -1.92 2.12
CA ARG A 235 15.92 -2.67 1.77
C ARG A 235 15.80 -3.83 2.77
N TYR A 236 15.00 -3.63 3.79
CA TYR A 236 14.74 -4.64 4.81
C TYR A 236 13.23 -4.81 4.98
N PHE A 237 12.78 -6.05 5.01
CA PHE A 237 11.36 -6.34 5.23
C PHE A 237 11.18 -7.58 6.11
N PRO A 238 10.25 -7.54 7.07
CA PRO A 238 9.51 -6.35 7.49
C PRO A 238 10.39 -5.40 8.30
N LEU A 239 10.33 -4.11 7.98
CA LEU A 239 11.08 -3.08 8.71
C LEU A 239 10.74 -3.07 10.20
N ALA A 240 9.51 -3.46 10.53
CA ALA A 240 9.00 -3.59 11.89
C ALA A 240 9.92 -4.41 12.82
N LYS A 241 10.64 -5.41 12.31
CA LYS A 241 11.56 -6.24 13.12
C LYS A 241 12.81 -5.50 13.59
N VAL A 242 13.22 -4.46 12.90
CA VAL A 242 14.48 -3.74 13.15
C VAL A 242 14.28 -2.31 13.65
N LEU A 243 13.08 -1.94 14.06
CA LEU A 243 12.77 -0.56 14.48
C LEU A 243 13.57 -0.11 15.71
N HIS A 244 13.96 -1.01 16.59
CA HIS A 244 14.83 -0.70 17.72
C HIS A 244 16.25 -0.27 17.34
N ALA A 245 16.63 -0.39 16.05
CA ALA A 245 17.90 0.14 15.57
C ALA A 245 17.96 1.67 15.59
N PHE A 246 16.80 2.34 15.50
CA PHE A 246 16.70 3.76 15.24
C PHE A 246 16.52 4.60 16.50
N ASP A 247 17.26 5.70 16.58
CA ASP A 247 17.14 6.73 17.62
C ASP A 247 16.13 7.80 17.27
N ALA A 248 15.79 7.92 15.98
CA ALA A 248 14.78 8.84 15.45
C ALA A 248 14.21 8.35 14.14
N GLY A 249 12.98 8.80 13.83
CA GLY A 249 12.30 8.55 12.58
C GLY A 249 11.78 9.82 11.93
N ILE A 250 11.89 9.95 10.62
CA ILE A 250 11.22 10.97 9.83
C ILE A 250 10.38 10.23 8.80
N CYS A 251 9.07 10.22 8.97
CA CYS A 251 8.22 9.30 8.22
C CYS A 251 6.96 9.97 7.69
N ALA A 252 6.45 9.43 6.57
CA ALA A 252 5.11 9.78 6.13
C ALA A 252 4.07 9.28 7.14
N THR A 253 3.00 10.05 7.36
CA THR A 253 1.95 9.73 8.34
C THR A 253 0.96 8.68 7.80
N GLY A 254 1.47 7.68 7.10
CA GLY A 254 0.68 6.53 6.67
C GLY A 254 0.26 5.66 7.84
N TYR A 255 -0.84 4.92 7.68
CA TYR A 255 -1.37 4.04 8.72
C TYR A 255 -0.30 3.14 9.34
N ASN A 256 0.45 2.39 8.52
CA ASN A 256 1.42 1.44 9.04
C ASN A 256 2.60 2.14 9.74
N GLY A 257 3.15 3.20 9.14
CA GLY A 257 4.28 3.92 9.74
C GLY A 257 3.96 4.40 11.15
N VAL A 258 2.76 4.95 11.37
CA VAL A 258 2.34 5.40 12.70
C VAL A 258 2.18 4.22 13.67
N HIS A 259 1.47 3.16 13.24
CA HIS A 259 1.19 2.01 14.10
C HIS A 259 2.36 1.00 14.23
N GLU A 260 3.49 1.28 13.59
CA GLU A 260 4.74 0.52 13.77
C GLU A 260 5.76 1.33 14.59
N LEU A 261 5.98 2.60 14.23
CA LEU A 261 7.01 3.44 14.87
C LEU A 261 6.66 3.85 16.30
N LEU A 262 5.41 4.24 16.55
CA LEU A 262 5.01 4.68 17.88
C LEU A 262 5.02 3.54 18.88
N PRO A 263 4.45 2.34 18.63
CA PRO A 263 4.58 1.21 19.52
C PRO A 263 6.03 0.71 19.70
N ALA A 264 6.89 0.90 18.69
CA ALA A 264 8.32 0.64 18.80
C ALA A 264 9.08 1.74 19.58
N GLN A 265 8.37 2.77 20.07
CA GLN A 265 8.89 3.89 20.85
C GLN A 265 9.97 4.70 20.10
N VAL A 266 9.93 4.74 18.77
CA VAL A 266 10.86 5.52 17.95
C VAL A 266 10.41 6.98 17.93
N PRO A 267 11.21 7.93 18.49
CA PRO A 267 10.90 9.35 18.42
C PRO A 267 10.77 9.81 16.98
N THR A 268 9.60 10.31 16.57
CA THR A 268 9.31 10.50 15.16
C THR A 268 8.81 11.91 14.83
N VAL A 269 9.26 12.45 13.70
CA VAL A 269 8.62 13.56 12.98
C VAL A 269 7.77 12.99 11.86
N PHE A 270 6.49 13.32 11.85
CA PHE A 270 5.58 12.96 10.78
C PHE A 270 5.40 14.09 9.77
N VAL A 271 5.56 13.73 8.49
CA VAL A 271 5.31 14.63 7.34
C VAL A 271 4.20 13.99 6.50
N SER A 272 3.06 14.66 6.42
CA SER A 272 1.90 14.09 5.72
C SER A 272 2.09 14.10 4.21
N ASN A 273 1.52 13.10 3.54
CA ASN A 273 1.36 13.08 2.09
C ASN A 273 -0.13 13.24 1.73
N ILE A 274 -0.43 14.06 0.73
CA ILE A 274 -1.79 14.20 0.22
C ILE A 274 -2.16 12.89 -0.51
N ARG A 275 -3.15 12.18 0.00
CA ARG A 275 -3.67 10.92 -0.56
C ARG A 275 -5.15 11.05 -0.86
N GLY A 276 -5.65 10.27 -1.83
CA GLY A 276 -7.04 10.38 -2.28
C GLY A 276 -8.09 10.02 -1.24
N THR A 277 -7.79 9.13 -0.30
CA THR A 277 -8.73 8.64 0.72
C THR A 277 -8.20 8.73 2.14
N ASP A 278 -6.91 8.59 2.36
CA ASP A 278 -6.27 8.57 3.68
C ASP A 278 -6.06 10.00 4.20
N ASP A 279 -6.64 10.34 5.33
CA ASP A 279 -6.39 11.63 5.98
C ASP A 279 -5.13 11.55 6.87
N GLN A 280 -3.98 11.60 6.22
CA GLN A 280 -2.69 11.55 6.89
C GLN A 280 -2.46 12.79 7.78
N GLU A 281 -3.02 13.92 7.38
CA GLU A 281 -2.87 15.16 8.11
C GLU A 281 -3.63 15.14 9.44
N ALA A 282 -4.84 14.58 9.46
CA ALA A 282 -5.57 14.38 10.71
C ALA A 282 -4.79 13.47 11.68
N ARG A 283 -4.13 12.43 11.15
CA ARG A 283 -3.31 11.52 11.96
C ARG A 283 -2.05 12.21 12.50
N ALA A 284 -1.35 13.01 11.68
CA ALA A 284 -0.19 13.76 12.11
C ALA A 284 -0.53 14.77 13.21
N ARG A 285 -1.63 15.52 13.04
CA ARG A 285 -2.11 16.47 14.05
C ARG A 285 -2.42 15.75 15.36
N TRP A 286 -3.15 14.63 15.31
CA TRP A 286 -3.46 13.86 16.52
C TRP A 286 -2.18 13.45 17.24
N CYS A 287 -1.20 12.88 16.54
CA CYS A 287 0.07 12.47 17.15
C CYS A 287 0.81 13.63 17.84
N ASN A 288 0.80 14.81 17.21
CA ASN A 288 1.42 16.00 17.75
C ASN A 288 0.66 16.57 18.94
N ASP A 289 -0.66 16.69 18.84
CA ASP A 289 -1.52 17.31 19.87
C ASP A 289 -1.54 16.49 21.17
N PHE A 290 -1.36 15.17 21.05
CA PHE A 290 -1.24 14.27 22.20
C PHE A 290 0.21 13.96 22.62
N GLY A 291 1.20 14.55 21.95
CA GLY A 291 2.61 14.46 22.33
C GLY A 291 3.32 13.16 21.97
N TYR A 292 2.75 12.33 21.09
CA TYR A 292 3.35 11.07 20.65
C TYR A 292 4.42 11.24 19.58
N ALA A 293 4.35 12.32 18.79
CA ALA A 293 5.30 12.62 17.73
C ALA A 293 5.29 14.11 17.44
N LEU A 294 6.28 14.59 16.71
CA LEU A 294 6.28 15.94 16.13
C LEU A 294 5.60 15.89 14.75
N ARG A 295 4.93 16.97 14.39
CA ARG A 295 4.33 17.18 13.07
C ARG A 295 5.03 18.33 12.36
N ALA A 296 5.46 18.09 11.12
CA ALA A 296 5.90 19.16 10.23
C ALA A 296 4.83 19.44 9.16
N ASP A 297 4.68 20.72 8.81
CA ASP A 297 3.78 21.11 7.72
C ASP A 297 4.32 20.61 6.39
N GLN A 298 3.56 19.74 5.75
CA GLN A 298 3.94 19.10 4.49
C GLN A 298 4.06 20.07 3.30
N ALA A 299 3.49 21.26 3.41
CA ALA A 299 3.54 22.31 2.38
C ALA A 299 4.69 23.31 2.59
N ASP A 300 5.35 23.27 3.75
CA ASP A 300 6.47 24.15 4.10
C ASP A 300 7.77 23.36 4.34
N LEU A 301 8.67 23.42 3.36
CA LEU A 301 9.97 22.74 3.43
C LEU A 301 10.85 23.27 4.57
N ALA A 302 10.77 24.56 4.88
CA ALA A 302 11.54 25.14 5.97
C ALA A 302 11.03 24.65 7.34
N ASP A 303 9.71 24.47 7.49
CA ASP A 303 9.13 23.88 8.69
C ASP A 303 9.54 22.41 8.85
N ILE A 304 9.62 21.66 7.74
CA ILE A 304 10.14 20.27 7.77
C ILE A 304 11.56 20.25 8.32
N THR A 305 12.47 21.05 7.75
CA THR A 305 13.87 21.15 8.20
C THR A 305 13.96 21.56 9.67
N LYS A 306 13.23 22.58 10.08
CA LYS A 306 13.19 23.09 11.46
C LYS A 306 12.67 22.03 12.44
N THR A 307 11.58 21.35 12.10
CA THR A 307 10.94 20.37 12.99
C THR A 307 11.81 19.13 13.13
N VAL A 308 12.42 18.66 12.03
CA VAL A 308 13.35 17.52 12.07
C VAL A 308 14.57 17.81 12.92
N LYS A 309 15.09 19.04 12.88
CA LYS A 309 16.24 19.45 13.71
C LYS A 309 15.98 19.27 15.21
N GLN A 310 14.73 19.33 15.66
CA GLN A 310 14.40 19.11 17.08
C GLN A 310 14.73 17.68 17.55
N LEU A 311 14.77 16.70 16.63
CA LEU A 311 15.18 15.32 16.98
C LEU A 311 16.66 15.19 17.34
N GLN A 312 17.48 16.20 17.10
CA GLN A 312 18.88 16.20 17.55
C GLN A 312 18.99 16.36 19.08
N ASP A 313 17.97 16.98 19.70
CA ASP A 313 17.89 17.13 21.16
C ASP A 313 17.52 15.79 21.84
N PRO A 314 18.37 15.25 22.72
CA PRO A 314 18.10 14.01 23.42
C PRO A 314 16.88 14.09 24.37
N GLU A 315 16.58 15.27 24.92
CA GLU A 315 15.42 15.46 25.82
C GLU A 315 14.12 15.35 25.02
N VAL A 316 14.07 15.90 23.82
CA VAL A 316 12.93 15.77 22.90
C VAL A 316 12.71 14.29 22.56
N ARG A 317 13.77 13.55 22.21
CA ARG A 317 13.64 12.12 21.90
C ARG A 317 13.18 11.32 23.11
N ALA A 318 13.75 11.56 24.29
CA ALA A 318 13.37 10.86 25.51
C ALA A 318 11.90 11.09 25.87
N ARG A 319 11.42 12.32 25.77
CA ARG A 319 10.02 12.69 26.02
C ARG A 319 9.07 11.97 25.06
N LEU A 320 9.37 11.96 23.76
CA LEU A 320 8.53 11.31 22.75
C LEU A 320 8.51 9.79 22.95
N SER A 321 9.66 9.17 23.20
CA SER A 321 9.76 7.73 23.47
C SER A 321 8.98 7.33 24.71
N ALA A 322 9.14 8.08 25.82
CA ALA A 322 8.40 7.83 27.06
C ALA A 322 6.88 7.96 26.84
N LYS A 323 6.45 8.95 26.06
CA LYS A 323 5.03 9.09 25.73
C LYS A 323 4.50 7.91 24.90
N CYS A 324 5.27 7.42 23.95
CA CYS A 324 4.90 6.25 23.16
C CYS A 324 4.79 4.96 23.99
N ALA A 325 5.53 4.84 25.09
CA ALA A 325 5.44 3.69 26.00
C ALA A 325 4.06 3.57 26.69
N GLU A 326 3.26 4.63 26.72
CA GLU A 326 1.88 4.61 27.24
C GLU A 326 0.87 3.96 26.28
N LEU A 327 1.25 3.72 25.02
CA LEU A 327 0.34 3.16 24.04
C LEU A 327 0.00 1.70 24.35
N PRO A 328 -1.27 1.30 24.17
CA PRO A 328 -1.66 -0.09 24.28
C PRO A 328 -1.03 -0.93 23.16
N ALA A 329 -0.90 -2.23 23.39
CA ALA A 329 -0.45 -3.18 22.38
C ALA A 329 -1.37 -3.18 21.16
N THR A 330 -0.80 -3.35 19.96
CA THR A 330 -1.52 -3.42 18.69
C THR A 330 -1.99 -4.85 18.41
N THR A 331 -3.16 -5.22 18.89
CA THR A 331 -3.72 -6.59 18.79
C THR A 331 -4.62 -6.80 17.58
N GLY A 332 -4.89 -5.77 16.79
CA GLY A 332 -5.88 -5.80 15.69
C GLY A 332 -5.62 -6.87 14.63
N GLY A 333 -4.37 -7.26 14.42
CA GLY A 333 -4.03 -8.38 13.53
C GLY A 333 -4.62 -9.70 14.01
N GLN A 334 -4.49 -10.00 15.31
CA GLN A 334 -5.06 -11.19 15.94
C GLN A 334 -6.60 -11.12 15.98
N GLU A 335 -7.14 -9.98 16.39
CA GLU A 335 -8.60 -9.80 16.45
C GLU A 335 -9.27 -10.02 15.08
N ILE A 336 -8.67 -9.52 13.99
CA ILE A 336 -9.16 -9.78 12.64
C ILE A 336 -8.98 -11.24 12.26
N ALA A 337 -7.86 -11.86 12.60
CA ALA A 337 -7.62 -13.27 12.36
C ALA A 337 -8.68 -14.16 13.02
N ASP A 338 -9.04 -13.87 14.26
CA ASP A 338 -10.06 -14.58 15.01
C ASP A 338 -11.45 -14.46 14.35
N ILE A 339 -11.81 -13.27 13.87
CA ILE A 339 -13.05 -13.03 13.12
C ILE A 339 -13.05 -13.85 11.82
N LEU A 340 -11.94 -13.84 11.07
CA LEU A 340 -11.83 -14.59 9.81
C LEU A 340 -11.93 -16.11 10.06
N TYR A 341 -11.25 -16.60 11.07
CA TYR A 341 -11.29 -18.01 11.47
C TYR A 341 -12.69 -18.45 11.90
N ALA A 342 -13.33 -17.69 12.77
CA ALA A 342 -14.70 -17.95 13.20
C ALA A 342 -15.67 -18.01 12.01
N LEU A 343 -15.53 -17.07 11.06
CA LEU A 343 -16.33 -17.10 9.84
C LEU A 343 -16.05 -18.33 8.97
N ALA A 344 -14.81 -18.80 8.89
CA ALA A 344 -14.44 -19.97 8.10
C ALA A 344 -15.04 -21.28 8.66
N THR A 345 -15.25 -21.36 9.98
CA THR A 345 -15.78 -22.56 10.66
C THR A 345 -17.31 -22.67 10.61
N VAL A 346 -18.01 -21.57 10.36
CA VAL A 346 -19.49 -21.57 10.27
C VAL A 346 -19.92 -21.83 8.82
N PRO A 347 -20.88 -22.73 8.55
CA PRO A 347 -21.41 -22.94 7.21
C PRO A 347 -21.93 -21.64 6.58
N ALA A 348 -21.67 -21.46 5.29
CA ALA A 348 -22.19 -20.28 4.58
C ALA A 348 -23.70 -20.44 4.37
N ALA A 349 -24.46 -19.43 4.76
CA ALA A 349 -25.85 -19.34 4.35
C ALA A 349 -25.94 -19.07 2.84
N ALA A 350 -26.69 -19.91 2.12
CA ALA A 350 -26.77 -19.88 0.66
C ALA A 350 -27.58 -18.72 0.08
N SER A 351 -27.73 -17.59 0.76
CA SER A 351 -28.51 -16.48 0.23
C SER A 351 -27.71 -15.68 -0.81
N ALA A 352 -27.99 -15.93 -2.08
CA ALA A 352 -27.52 -15.08 -3.16
C ALA A 352 -28.14 -13.68 -3.03
N LYS A 353 -27.34 -12.66 -2.76
CA LYS A 353 -27.77 -11.25 -2.75
C LYS A 353 -27.83 -10.69 -4.18
N THR A 354 -28.48 -11.42 -5.07
CA THR A 354 -28.47 -11.21 -6.53
C THR A 354 -28.98 -9.83 -6.93
N PHE A 355 -30.02 -9.35 -6.29
CA PHE A 355 -30.57 -8.01 -6.55
C PHE A 355 -29.55 -6.90 -6.20
N THR A 356 -28.90 -7.03 -5.05
CA THR A 356 -27.86 -6.05 -4.62
C THR A 356 -26.66 -6.11 -5.55
N PHE A 357 -26.27 -7.28 -6.03
CA PHE A 357 -25.20 -7.45 -7.01
C PHE A 357 -25.54 -6.77 -8.34
N SER A 358 -26.74 -7.02 -8.91
CA SER A 358 -27.19 -6.39 -10.15
C SER A 358 -27.23 -4.86 -10.03
N ARG A 359 -27.70 -4.34 -8.90
CA ARG A 359 -27.72 -2.90 -8.62
C ARG A 359 -26.30 -2.31 -8.51
N LEU A 360 -25.37 -3.04 -7.90
CA LEU A 360 -23.96 -2.64 -7.82
C LEU A 360 -23.32 -2.57 -9.21
N MET A 361 -23.58 -3.57 -10.06
CA MET A 361 -23.07 -3.61 -11.44
C MET A 361 -23.64 -2.47 -12.26
N ALA A 362 -24.94 -2.19 -12.17
CA ALA A 362 -25.57 -1.06 -12.83
C ALA A 362 -24.96 0.27 -12.37
N GLN A 363 -24.73 0.46 -11.09
CA GLN A 363 -24.10 1.66 -10.56
C GLN A 363 -22.65 1.83 -11.05
N ASP A 364 -21.89 0.74 -11.14
CA ASP A 364 -20.51 0.79 -11.68
C ASP A 364 -20.51 1.16 -13.17
N HIS A 365 -21.48 0.67 -13.96
CA HIS A 365 -21.70 1.08 -15.34
C HIS A 365 -22.05 2.57 -15.49
N ILE A 366 -22.97 3.07 -14.68
CA ILE A 366 -23.35 4.50 -14.68
C ILE A 366 -22.15 5.37 -14.32
N ASN A 367 -21.42 5.02 -13.27
CA ASN A 367 -20.21 5.77 -12.88
C ASN A 367 -19.14 5.79 -13.96
N ARG A 368 -19.00 4.72 -14.74
CA ARG A 368 -18.07 4.65 -15.88
C ARG A 368 -18.53 5.55 -17.02
N GLY A 369 -19.81 5.52 -17.34
CA GLY A 369 -20.39 6.40 -18.34
C GLY A 369 -20.17 7.88 -17.99
N ILE A 370 -20.43 8.28 -16.77
CA ILE A 370 -20.20 9.65 -16.28
C ILE A 370 -18.72 10.02 -16.39
N ARG A 371 -17.81 9.15 -15.96
CA ARG A 371 -16.36 9.40 -16.07
C ARG A 371 -15.90 9.48 -17.53
N HIS A 372 -16.45 8.65 -18.41
CA HIS A 372 -16.12 8.68 -19.83
C HIS A 372 -16.54 10.01 -20.45
N VAL A 373 -17.76 10.47 -20.21
CA VAL A 373 -18.27 11.77 -20.68
C VAL A 373 -17.46 12.93 -20.12
N ALA A 374 -17.15 12.91 -18.81
CA ALA A 374 -16.32 13.92 -18.18
C ALA A 374 -14.90 13.96 -18.79
N ASN A 375 -14.29 12.80 -19.04
CA ASN A 375 -12.97 12.72 -19.66
C ASN A 375 -12.98 13.20 -21.13
N LEU A 376 -14.05 12.92 -21.89
CA LEU A 376 -14.22 13.45 -23.24
C LEU A 376 -14.38 14.97 -23.22
N GLY A 377 -15.13 15.51 -22.27
CA GLY A 377 -15.27 16.95 -22.07
C GLY A 377 -13.93 17.60 -21.74
N LEU A 378 -13.19 17.05 -20.77
CA LEU A 378 -11.86 17.53 -20.40
C LEU A 378 -10.83 17.44 -21.54
N ARG A 379 -10.88 16.39 -22.35
CA ARG A 379 -10.02 16.26 -23.55
C ARG A 379 -10.35 17.31 -24.60
N ARG A 380 -11.62 17.62 -24.80
CA ARG A 380 -12.03 18.71 -25.72
C ARG A 380 -11.58 20.06 -25.21
N VAL A 381 -11.75 20.36 -23.93
CA VAL A 381 -11.24 21.59 -23.32
C VAL A 381 -9.72 21.68 -23.43
N ALA A 382 -9.00 20.60 -23.17
CA ALA A 382 -7.55 20.55 -23.32
C ALA A 382 -7.10 20.74 -24.77
N LEU A 383 -7.85 20.22 -25.74
CA LEU A 383 -7.58 20.45 -27.19
C LEU A 383 -7.80 21.92 -27.54
N VAL A 384 -8.89 22.53 -27.10
CA VAL A 384 -9.17 23.96 -27.32
C VAL A 384 -8.11 24.82 -26.64
N TYR A 385 -7.73 24.49 -25.41
CA TYR A 385 -6.66 25.19 -24.71
C TYR A 385 -5.31 25.09 -25.43
N ARG A 386 -4.95 23.92 -25.94
CA ARG A 386 -3.74 23.73 -26.76
C ARG A 386 -3.79 24.49 -28.11
N PHE A 387 -4.96 24.63 -28.67
CA PHE A 387 -5.16 25.41 -29.90
C PHE A 387 -5.02 26.92 -29.67
N ILE A 388 -5.52 27.40 -28.52
CA ILE A 388 -5.46 28.84 -28.16
C ILE A 388 -4.07 29.21 -27.63
N PHE A 389 -3.42 28.29 -26.91
CA PHE A 389 -2.10 28.47 -26.29
C PHE A 389 -1.13 27.39 -26.81
N PRO A 390 -0.60 27.52 -28.01
CA PRO A 390 0.37 26.57 -28.53
C PRO A 390 1.64 26.63 -27.66
N HIS A 391 1.81 25.64 -26.79
CA HIS A 391 3.10 25.43 -26.14
C HIS A 391 4.11 25.06 -27.22
N LYS A 392 5.28 25.72 -27.26
CA LYS A 392 6.43 25.23 -27.96
C LYS A 392 6.76 23.86 -27.40
N ASP A 393 6.49 22.85 -28.18
CA ASP A 393 6.78 21.46 -27.82
C ASP A 393 8.27 21.34 -27.51
N ALA A 394 8.58 21.14 -26.23
CA ALA A 394 9.72 20.32 -25.92
C ALA A 394 9.38 18.95 -26.53
N GLN A 395 10.17 18.48 -27.45
CA GLN A 395 10.14 17.12 -27.95
C GLN A 395 10.45 16.18 -26.77
N GLU A 396 9.49 15.95 -25.90
CA GLU A 396 9.44 14.75 -25.11
C GLU A 396 9.13 13.62 -26.09
N THR A 397 10.16 12.96 -26.58
CA THR A 397 10.05 11.59 -27.02
C THR A 397 9.37 10.84 -25.90
N LYS A 398 8.07 10.61 -26.02
CA LYS A 398 7.33 9.68 -25.17
C LYS A 398 7.86 8.29 -25.51
N GLN A 399 9.01 7.95 -24.98
CA GLN A 399 9.32 6.54 -24.74
C GLN A 399 8.23 6.07 -23.78
N ALA A 400 7.37 5.19 -24.28
CA ALA A 400 6.46 4.45 -23.42
C ALA A 400 7.34 3.87 -22.29
N PRO A 401 6.96 4.08 -20.99
CA PRO A 401 7.75 3.51 -19.92
C PRO A 401 7.93 2.03 -20.21
N PRO A 402 9.15 1.49 -20.07
CA PRO A 402 9.37 0.07 -20.27
C PRO A 402 8.38 -0.69 -19.41
N ILE A 403 7.70 -1.62 -20.00
CA ILE A 403 6.61 -2.40 -19.39
C ILE A 403 7.08 -3.10 -18.13
N PHE A 404 8.32 -3.42 -18.14
CA PHE A 404 9.09 -3.98 -17.05
C PHE A 404 10.32 -3.09 -16.92
N GLY A 405 10.60 -2.54 -15.76
CA GLY A 405 11.89 -1.90 -15.53
C GLY A 405 13.00 -2.87 -15.92
N ASP A 406 14.08 -2.37 -16.52
CA ASP A 406 15.20 -3.17 -17.05
C ASP A 406 15.77 -4.19 -16.05
N SER A 407 15.50 -4.01 -14.77
CA SER A 407 15.90 -4.91 -13.67
C SER A 407 14.97 -6.11 -13.43
N ILE A 408 13.81 -6.19 -14.07
CA ILE A 408 12.77 -7.18 -13.75
C ILE A 408 12.59 -8.21 -14.88
N VAL A 409 12.91 -7.85 -16.12
CA VAL A 409 12.77 -8.76 -17.28
C VAL A 409 14.15 -9.23 -17.71
N PRO A 410 14.44 -10.55 -17.70
CA PRO A 410 15.65 -11.05 -18.30
C PRO A 410 15.77 -10.61 -19.77
N ALA A 411 16.96 -10.27 -20.19
CA ALA A 411 17.25 -9.84 -21.56
C ALA A 411 16.72 -10.84 -22.62
N GLU A 412 16.75 -12.13 -22.29
CA GLU A 412 16.24 -13.22 -23.13
C GLU A 412 14.73 -13.10 -23.39
N LEU A 413 13.93 -12.79 -22.37
CA LEU A 413 12.49 -12.61 -22.55
C LEU A 413 12.19 -11.33 -23.34
N HIS A 414 12.95 -10.27 -23.10
CA HIS A 414 12.83 -9.02 -23.85
C HIS A 414 13.11 -9.22 -25.33
N ALA A 415 14.15 -10.02 -25.66
CA ALA A 415 14.48 -10.39 -27.02
C ALA A 415 13.39 -11.25 -27.69
N LEU A 416 12.84 -12.22 -26.95
CA LEU A 416 11.74 -13.08 -27.39
C LEU A 416 10.46 -12.28 -27.70
N ILE A 417 10.08 -11.36 -26.83
CA ILE A 417 8.91 -10.49 -27.04
C ILE A 417 9.11 -9.64 -28.30
N LYS A 418 10.29 -9.03 -28.47
CA LYS A 418 10.61 -8.21 -29.65
C LYS A 418 10.65 -8.98 -30.95
N SER A 419 11.09 -10.24 -30.93
CA SER A 419 11.21 -11.07 -32.15
C SER A 419 9.89 -11.74 -32.55
N SER A 420 8.88 -11.76 -31.69
CA SER A 420 7.63 -12.45 -31.94
C SER A 420 6.60 -11.55 -32.62
N THR A 421 6.35 -11.78 -33.90
CA THR A 421 5.30 -11.07 -34.67
C THR A 421 3.90 -11.30 -34.11
N ARG A 422 3.65 -12.45 -33.48
CA ARG A 422 2.39 -12.82 -32.83
C ARG A 422 2.08 -11.89 -31.63
N PHE A 423 3.09 -11.32 -31.01
CA PHE A 423 2.98 -10.49 -29.81
C PHE A 423 3.51 -9.07 -30.04
N GLU A 424 3.70 -8.65 -31.27
CA GLU A 424 4.28 -7.36 -31.62
C GLU A 424 3.61 -6.20 -30.90
N HIS A 425 2.29 -6.20 -30.83
CA HIS A 425 1.51 -5.17 -30.11
C HIS A 425 1.53 -5.33 -28.58
N LEU A 426 2.12 -6.39 -28.04
CA LEU A 426 2.26 -6.64 -26.61
C LEU A 426 3.52 -6.03 -26.01
N ILE A 427 4.43 -5.55 -26.87
CA ILE A 427 5.67 -4.87 -26.42
C ILE A 427 5.35 -3.58 -25.64
N THR A 428 4.17 -3.02 -25.83
CA THR A 428 3.76 -1.76 -25.19
C THR A 428 2.97 -1.91 -23.89
N GLY A 429 2.89 -3.08 -23.29
CA GLY A 429 2.15 -3.20 -22.03
C GLY A 429 2.02 -4.62 -21.53
N ALA A 430 1.56 -4.78 -20.33
CA ALA A 430 1.30 -6.08 -19.71
C ALA A 430 0.16 -6.88 -20.43
N SER A 431 -0.20 -6.50 -21.63
CA SER A 431 -1.14 -7.22 -22.50
C SER A 431 -0.67 -8.63 -22.86
N SER A 432 0.65 -8.90 -22.78
CA SER A 432 1.22 -10.25 -22.94
C SER A 432 0.62 -11.24 -21.93
N VAL A 433 0.52 -10.88 -20.67
CA VAL A 433 -0.07 -11.72 -19.62
C VAL A 433 -1.53 -12.03 -19.90
N TYR A 434 -2.29 -10.99 -20.28
CA TYR A 434 -3.70 -11.15 -20.62
C TYR A 434 -3.90 -12.05 -21.85
N ARG A 435 -3.06 -11.88 -22.88
CA ARG A 435 -3.15 -12.68 -24.09
C ARG A 435 -2.76 -14.13 -23.86
N ALA A 436 -1.70 -14.39 -23.12
CA ALA A 436 -1.31 -15.73 -22.71
C ALA A 436 -2.48 -16.45 -22.01
N LYS A 437 -3.16 -15.79 -21.09
CA LYS A 437 -4.35 -16.34 -20.43
C LYS A 437 -5.52 -16.55 -21.40
N ARG A 438 -5.77 -15.60 -22.31
CA ARG A 438 -6.84 -15.72 -23.31
C ARG A 438 -6.63 -16.93 -24.24
N GLU A 439 -5.41 -17.31 -24.47
CA GLU A 439 -5.02 -18.50 -25.24
C GLU A 439 -4.95 -19.79 -24.41
N GLY A 440 -5.49 -19.76 -23.19
CA GLY A 440 -5.59 -20.94 -22.32
C GLY A 440 -4.34 -21.26 -21.49
N ILE A 441 -3.38 -20.33 -21.43
CA ILE A 441 -2.16 -20.52 -20.66
C ILE A 441 -2.35 -19.94 -19.25
N ALA A 442 -2.33 -20.81 -18.26
CA ALA A 442 -2.31 -20.39 -16.86
C ALA A 442 -0.94 -19.84 -16.52
N MET A 443 -0.91 -18.56 -16.13
CA MET A 443 0.34 -17.88 -15.76
C MET A 443 0.24 -17.38 -14.34
N SER A 444 0.87 -18.08 -13.43
CA SER A 444 1.02 -17.68 -12.04
C SER A 444 2.42 -17.12 -11.75
N ALA A 445 3.41 -17.51 -12.54
CA ALA A 445 4.80 -17.17 -12.35
C ALA A 445 5.48 -16.70 -13.65
N TYR A 446 6.59 -16.01 -13.48
CA TYR A 446 7.39 -15.48 -14.57
C TYR A 446 8.00 -16.56 -15.48
N GLY A 447 8.33 -17.71 -14.92
CA GLY A 447 8.83 -18.86 -15.66
C GLY A 447 7.86 -19.38 -16.73
N ASP A 448 6.57 -19.37 -16.41
CA ASP A 448 5.51 -19.79 -17.34
C ASP A 448 5.42 -18.86 -18.55
N LEU A 449 5.74 -17.58 -18.38
CA LEU A 449 5.77 -16.60 -19.46
C LEU A 449 6.90 -16.90 -20.45
N VAL A 450 8.10 -17.25 -19.95
CA VAL A 450 9.24 -17.60 -20.78
C VAL A 450 8.96 -18.85 -21.59
N GLU A 451 8.37 -19.88 -20.99
CA GLU A 451 7.95 -21.11 -21.65
C GLU A 451 6.90 -20.85 -22.74
N PHE A 452 5.92 -19.99 -22.46
CA PHE A 452 4.90 -19.61 -23.43
C PHE A 452 5.48 -18.97 -24.69
N PHE A 453 6.44 -18.05 -24.54
CA PHE A 453 7.05 -17.38 -25.70
C PHE A 453 8.04 -18.27 -26.47
N LYS A 454 8.53 -19.35 -25.87
CA LYS A 454 9.38 -20.34 -26.56
C LYS A 454 8.60 -21.33 -27.43
N LYS A 455 7.30 -21.52 -27.16
CA LYS A 455 6.36 -22.32 -27.96
C LYS A 455 5.73 -21.49 -29.07
#